data_2887654bf932e46442288cf2a2021715
#
_entry.id   2887654bf932e46442288cf2a2021715
#
_cell.length_a   1.000
_cell.length_b   1.000
_cell.length_c   1.000
_cell.angle_alpha   90.00
_cell.angle_beta   90.00
_cell.angle_gamma   90.00
#
_symmetry.space_group_name_H-M   'P 1'
#
loop_
_entity.id
_entity.type
_entity.pdbx_description
1 polymer ?
#
loop_
_entity_poly.entity_id
_entity_poly.type
_entity_poly.pdbx_seq_one_letter_code
_entity_poly.pdbx_strand_id
1 'polypeptide(L)'
;LGWGFAVMAGVFIAGPYSGAHLNPAVTFGLALAGSFPWAEVLPYMAAQMLGGFAGAVLVYAFYVDHYAATADSPDTMLGTFCTMPAIEHKTVNFFSEFVATFLLVFLILAIGTQEPSRASVTAAGATAGFPYSVP
;
A
#
# COMPACT_ATOMS: atom_id res chain seq x y z
N LEU A 1 -7.03 -7.72 9.84
CA LEU A 1 -7.75 -8.18 8.64
C LEU A 1 -8.26 -7.01 7.78
N GLY A 2 -8.91 -5.99 8.35
CA GLY A 2 -9.46 -4.84 7.63
C GLY A 2 -8.42 -4.13 6.74
N TRP A 3 -7.25 -3.82 7.26
CA TRP A 3 -6.14 -3.24 6.50
C TRP A 3 -5.68 -4.11 5.33
N GLY A 4 -5.58 -5.43 5.55
CA GLY A 4 -5.19 -6.37 4.50
C GLY A 4 -6.20 -6.38 3.35
N PHE A 5 -7.49 -6.40 3.64
CA PHE A 5 -8.54 -6.33 2.62
C PHE A 5 -8.57 -4.97 1.89
N ALA A 6 -8.34 -3.86 2.60
CA ALA A 6 -8.27 -2.54 1.98
C ALA A 6 -7.09 -2.44 1.00
N VAL A 7 -5.90 -2.90 1.39
CA VAL A 7 -4.73 -2.96 0.52
C VAL A 7 -4.99 -3.88 -0.68
N MET A 8 -5.57 -5.06 -0.45
CA MET A 8 -5.91 -6.00 -1.52
C MET A 8 -6.87 -5.37 -2.53
N ALA A 9 -7.93 -4.69 -2.08
CA ALA A 9 -8.84 -3.98 -2.96
C ALA A 9 -8.13 -2.89 -3.77
N GLY A 10 -7.25 -2.10 -3.12
CA GLY A 10 -6.42 -1.10 -3.79
C GLY A 10 -5.50 -1.71 -4.86
N VAL A 11 -4.89 -2.86 -4.58
CA VAL A 11 -4.04 -3.58 -5.53
C VAL A 11 -4.86 -4.06 -6.74
N PHE A 12 -6.04 -4.62 -6.54
CA PHE A 12 -6.88 -5.05 -7.65
C PHE A 12 -7.34 -3.89 -8.53
N ILE A 13 -7.66 -2.72 -7.93
CA ILE A 13 -8.12 -1.54 -8.66
C ILE A 13 -6.96 -0.87 -9.41
N ALA A 14 -5.84 -0.62 -8.73
CA ALA A 14 -4.74 0.17 -9.27
C ALA A 14 -3.69 -0.66 -10.02
N GLY A 15 -3.63 -1.97 -9.77
CA GLY A 15 -2.61 -2.87 -10.33
C GLY A 15 -2.48 -2.79 -11.84
N PRO A 16 -3.57 -2.89 -12.62
CA PRO A 16 -3.51 -2.82 -14.08
C PRO A 16 -3.02 -1.49 -14.65
N TYR A 17 -3.06 -0.41 -13.86
CA TYR A 17 -2.72 0.94 -14.32
C TYR A 17 -1.35 1.41 -13.84
N SER A 18 -0.98 1.09 -12.59
CA SER A 18 0.21 1.64 -11.94
C SER A 18 1.11 0.61 -11.25
N GLY A 19 0.78 -0.68 -11.36
CA GLY A 19 1.46 -1.71 -10.56
C GLY A 19 1.13 -1.68 -9.07
N ALA A 20 0.24 -0.76 -8.65
CA ALA A 20 -0.31 -0.65 -7.29
C ALA A 20 0.75 -0.69 -6.17
N HIS A 21 1.78 0.11 -6.27
CA HIS A 21 2.78 0.20 -5.19
C HIS A 21 2.15 0.64 -3.86
N LEU A 22 1.20 1.59 -3.89
CA LEU A 22 0.38 2.11 -2.78
C LEU A 22 1.18 2.61 -1.56
N ASN A 23 2.50 2.64 -1.65
CA ASN A 23 3.40 2.98 -0.56
C ASN A 23 4.71 3.55 -1.11
N PRO A 24 5.16 4.74 -0.65
CA PRO A 24 6.42 5.34 -1.06
C PRO A 24 7.65 4.44 -0.83
N ALA A 25 7.69 3.71 0.29
CA ALA A 25 8.79 2.80 0.59
C ALA A 25 8.84 1.62 -0.39
N VAL A 26 7.69 1.11 -0.83
CA VAL A 26 7.60 0.07 -1.86
C VAL A 26 8.11 0.61 -3.20
N THR A 27 7.68 1.81 -3.61
CA THR A 27 8.15 2.46 -4.84
C THR A 27 9.67 2.62 -4.84
N PHE A 28 10.23 3.10 -3.73
CA PHE A 28 11.67 3.27 -3.56
C PHE A 28 12.41 1.93 -3.58
N GLY A 29 11.89 0.92 -2.87
CA GLY A 29 12.48 -0.42 -2.83
C GLY A 29 12.50 -1.11 -4.20
N LEU A 30 11.44 -0.98 -4.99
CA LEU A 30 11.37 -1.50 -6.36
C LEU A 30 12.36 -0.78 -7.29
N ALA A 31 12.56 0.53 -7.12
CA ALA A 31 13.56 1.28 -7.88
C ALA A 31 14.99 0.84 -7.51
N LEU A 32 15.28 0.61 -6.23
CA LEU A 32 16.56 0.06 -5.77
C LEU A 32 16.82 -1.34 -6.34
N ALA A 33 15.78 -2.16 -6.45
CA ALA A 33 15.85 -3.49 -7.04
C ALA A 33 15.96 -3.48 -8.59
N GLY A 34 15.92 -2.30 -9.23
CA GLY A 34 15.95 -2.18 -10.68
C GLY A 34 14.65 -2.55 -11.39
N SER A 35 13.58 -2.77 -10.63
CA SER A 35 12.26 -3.17 -11.15
C SER A 35 11.34 -1.98 -11.47
N PHE A 36 11.77 -0.76 -11.15
CA PHE A 36 11.01 0.47 -11.40
C PHE A 36 11.93 1.64 -11.79
N PRO A 37 11.57 2.46 -12.80
CA PRO A 37 12.41 3.55 -13.27
C PRO A 37 12.51 4.70 -12.24
N TRP A 38 13.72 5.16 -11.98
CA TRP A 38 13.98 6.26 -11.04
C TRP A 38 13.26 7.57 -11.36
N ALA A 39 13.05 7.85 -12.65
CA ALA A 39 12.34 9.04 -13.10
C ALA A 39 10.87 9.09 -12.60
N GLU A 40 10.26 7.94 -12.38
CA GLU A 40 8.89 7.79 -11.94
C GLU A 40 8.73 7.77 -10.40
N VAL A 41 9.83 7.67 -9.65
CA VAL A 41 9.78 7.53 -8.18
C VAL A 41 9.10 8.74 -7.53
N LEU A 42 9.54 9.96 -7.86
CA LEU A 42 8.98 11.17 -7.27
C LEU A 42 7.52 11.41 -7.66
N PRO A 43 7.11 11.30 -8.94
CA PRO A 43 5.70 11.35 -9.32
C PRO A 43 4.83 10.35 -8.57
N TYR A 44 5.28 9.11 -8.43
CA TYR A 44 4.53 8.08 -7.70
C TYR A 44 4.39 8.40 -6.22
N MET A 45 5.49 8.79 -5.55
CA MET A 45 5.45 9.18 -4.15
C MET A 45 4.52 10.39 -3.92
N ALA A 46 4.56 11.39 -4.80
CA ALA A 46 3.66 12.54 -4.72
C ALA A 46 2.19 12.14 -4.86
N ALA A 47 1.86 11.31 -5.85
CA ALA A 47 0.51 10.79 -6.05
C ALA A 47 0.02 9.96 -4.85
N GLN A 48 0.87 9.13 -4.27
CA GLN A 48 0.57 8.34 -3.09
C GLN A 48 0.29 9.21 -1.86
N MET A 49 1.09 10.25 -1.64
CA MET A 49 0.87 11.21 -0.55
C MET A 49 -0.45 11.97 -0.72
N LEU A 50 -0.74 12.45 -1.93
CA LEU A 50 -2.00 13.14 -2.23
C LEU A 50 -3.20 12.19 -2.08
N GLY A 51 -3.08 10.95 -2.53
CA GLY A 51 -4.11 9.92 -2.37
C GLY A 51 -4.37 9.58 -0.90
N GLY A 52 -3.31 9.42 -0.11
CA GLY A 52 -3.41 9.21 1.33
C GLY A 52 -4.09 10.38 2.05
N PHE A 53 -3.73 11.61 1.70
CA PHE A 53 -4.37 12.81 2.24
C PHE A 53 -5.86 12.88 1.86
N ALA A 54 -6.19 12.64 0.59
CA ALA A 54 -7.59 12.62 0.14
C ALA A 54 -8.40 11.53 0.85
N GLY A 55 -7.81 10.35 1.04
CA GLY A 55 -8.44 9.27 1.83
C GLY A 55 -8.68 9.67 3.28
N ALA A 56 -7.72 10.33 3.93
CA ALA A 56 -7.87 10.83 5.30
C ALA A 56 -8.99 11.88 5.40
N VAL A 57 -9.10 12.80 4.43
CA VAL A 57 -10.19 13.79 4.39
C VAL A 57 -11.56 13.09 4.26
N LEU A 58 -11.67 12.08 3.40
CA LEU A 58 -12.91 11.32 3.26
C LEU A 58 -13.27 10.56 4.54
N VAL A 59 -12.31 9.93 5.19
CA VAL A 59 -12.53 9.25 6.49
C VAL A 59 -12.99 10.25 7.56
N TYR A 60 -12.33 11.42 7.65
CA TYR A 60 -12.72 12.46 8.59
C TYR A 60 -14.16 12.94 8.33
N ALA A 61 -14.51 13.22 7.07
CA ALA A 61 -15.86 13.65 6.71
C ALA A 61 -16.92 12.59 7.01
N PHE A 62 -16.59 11.30 6.79
CA PHE A 62 -17.51 10.20 7.05
C PHE A 62 -17.75 9.97 8.55
N TYR A 63 -16.76 10.22 9.40
CA TYR A 63 -16.81 10.00 10.85
C TYR A 63 -16.83 11.30 11.66
N VAL A 64 -17.29 12.42 11.09
CA VAL A 64 -17.23 13.75 11.72
C VAL A 64 -17.87 13.78 13.11
N ASP A 65 -19.02 13.14 13.30
CA ASP A 65 -19.72 13.08 14.58
C ASP A 65 -18.97 12.23 15.63
N HIS A 66 -18.30 11.16 15.18
CA HIS A 66 -17.44 10.35 16.05
C HIS A 66 -16.21 11.14 16.51
N TYR A 67 -15.60 11.93 15.62
CA TYR A 67 -14.50 12.81 15.99
C TYR A 67 -14.94 13.89 16.96
N ALA A 68 -16.11 14.49 16.76
CA ALA A 68 -16.68 15.46 17.70
C ALA A 68 -16.91 14.83 19.08
N ALA A 69 -17.44 13.61 19.14
CA ALA A 69 -17.66 12.88 20.39
C ALA A 69 -16.35 12.43 21.09
N THR A 70 -15.22 12.39 20.37
CA THR A 70 -13.92 11.95 20.86
C THR A 70 -12.94 13.13 21.01
N ALA A 71 -13.41 14.36 20.94
CA ALA A 71 -12.57 15.57 20.95
C ALA A 71 -11.66 15.69 22.18
N ASP A 72 -12.03 15.09 23.31
CA ASP A 72 -11.24 15.07 24.54
C ASP A 72 -10.07 14.08 24.52
N SER A 73 -9.95 13.28 23.44
CA SER A 73 -8.91 12.25 23.27
C SER A 73 -8.18 12.40 21.95
N PRO A 74 -7.31 13.42 21.80
CA PRO A 74 -6.62 13.71 20.53
C PRO A 74 -5.75 12.56 20.04
N ASP A 75 -5.13 11.79 20.93
CA ASP A 75 -4.32 10.62 20.55
C ASP A 75 -5.17 9.51 19.94
N THR A 76 -6.39 9.32 20.41
CA THR A 76 -7.35 8.37 19.82
C THR A 76 -7.73 8.81 18.41
N MET A 77 -7.98 10.10 18.22
CA MET A 77 -8.27 10.67 16.89
C MET A 77 -7.07 10.51 15.95
N LEU A 78 -5.87 10.83 16.42
CA LEU A 78 -4.64 10.69 15.65
C LEU A 78 -4.40 9.22 15.24
N GLY A 79 -4.66 8.28 16.15
CA GLY A 79 -4.52 6.84 15.92
C GLY A 79 -5.40 6.28 14.80
N THR A 80 -6.43 7.02 14.33
CA THR A 80 -7.23 6.63 13.16
C THR A 80 -6.53 6.91 11.83
N PHE A 81 -5.55 7.80 11.81
CA PHE A 81 -4.80 8.21 10.61
C PHE A 81 -3.37 7.67 10.56
N CYS A 82 -2.75 7.45 11.72
CA CYS A 82 -1.37 6.97 11.79
C CYS A 82 -1.18 6.03 12.97
N THR A 83 -0.23 5.12 12.83
CA THR A 83 0.22 4.25 13.91
C THR A 83 1.22 4.99 14.80
N MET A 84 1.13 4.76 16.12
CA MET A 84 2.04 5.29 17.10
C MET A 84 2.65 4.14 17.91
N PRO A 85 3.94 4.25 18.31
CA PRO A 85 4.55 3.23 19.16
C PRO A 85 3.90 3.28 20.57
N ALA A 86 3.58 2.11 21.11
CA ALA A 86 3.08 2.01 22.50
C ALA A 86 4.14 2.39 23.54
N ILE A 87 5.42 2.24 23.21
CA ILE A 87 6.55 2.61 24.04
C ILE A 87 7.50 3.48 23.22
N GLU A 88 7.75 4.70 23.71
CA GLU A 88 8.64 5.65 23.05
C GLU A 88 10.12 5.32 23.28
N HIS A 89 10.71 4.56 22.38
CA HIS A 89 12.15 4.31 22.34
C HIS A 89 12.67 4.48 20.92
N LYS A 90 13.12 5.68 20.58
CA LYS A 90 13.43 6.10 19.19
C LYS A 90 14.29 5.12 18.41
N THR A 91 15.38 4.62 18.99
CA THR A 91 16.30 3.69 18.32
C THR A 91 15.63 2.34 18.05
N VAL A 92 14.92 1.78 19.04
CA VAL A 92 14.25 0.49 18.90
C VAL A 92 13.07 0.60 17.94
N ASN A 93 12.32 1.69 18.02
CA ASN A 93 11.19 1.96 17.13
C ASN A 93 11.66 2.12 15.68
N PHE A 94 12.76 2.86 15.45
CA PHE A 94 13.36 2.97 14.12
C PHE A 94 13.78 1.59 13.58
N PHE A 95 14.44 0.76 14.41
CA PHE A 95 14.84 -0.58 14.00
C PHE A 95 13.63 -1.46 13.66
N SER A 96 12.57 -1.38 14.46
CA SER A 96 11.32 -2.13 14.22
C SER A 96 10.66 -1.73 12.91
N GLU A 97 10.56 -0.43 12.61
CA GLU A 97 10.02 0.10 11.37
C GLU A 97 10.89 -0.29 10.15
N PHE A 98 12.22 -0.24 10.33
CA PHE A 98 13.15 -0.67 9.30
C PHE A 98 12.96 -2.15 8.94
N VAL A 99 12.91 -3.04 9.94
CA VAL A 99 12.72 -4.48 9.73
C VAL A 99 11.35 -4.77 9.12
N ALA A 100 10.30 -4.13 9.61
CA ALA A 100 8.94 -4.31 9.07
C ALA A 100 8.84 -3.87 7.61
N THR A 101 9.43 -2.72 7.26
CA THR A 101 9.45 -2.21 5.89
C THR A 101 10.32 -3.08 4.98
N PHE A 102 11.47 -3.54 5.47
CA PHE A 102 12.33 -4.47 4.74
C PHE A 102 11.57 -5.76 4.40
N LEU A 103 10.90 -6.37 5.38
CA LEU A 103 10.11 -7.58 5.17
C LEU A 103 8.97 -7.35 4.19
N LEU A 104 8.28 -6.21 4.27
CA LEU A 104 7.22 -5.87 3.31
C LEU A 104 7.75 -5.83 1.88
N VAL A 105 8.83 -5.08 1.62
CA VAL A 105 9.42 -4.96 0.28
C VAL A 105 9.99 -6.28 -0.20
N PHE A 106 10.67 -7.02 0.69
CA PHE A 106 11.20 -8.35 0.38
C PHE A 106 10.10 -9.32 -0.06
N LEU A 107 8.97 -9.37 0.65
CA LEU A 107 7.86 -10.24 0.31
C LEU A 107 7.19 -9.84 -1.01
N ILE A 108 7.04 -8.53 -1.27
CA ILE A 108 6.51 -8.04 -2.56
C ILE A 108 7.41 -8.49 -3.71
N LEU A 109 8.72 -8.33 -3.58
CA LEU A 109 9.68 -8.79 -4.59
C LEU A 109 9.65 -10.31 -4.76
N ALA A 110 9.63 -11.06 -3.65
CA ALA A 110 9.60 -12.52 -3.68
C ALA A 110 8.32 -13.07 -4.32
N ILE A 111 7.17 -12.46 -4.07
CA ILE A 111 5.90 -12.84 -4.69
C ILE A 111 5.89 -12.43 -6.17
N GLY A 112 6.36 -11.23 -6.49
CA GLY A 112 6.43 -10.73 -7.87
C GLY A 112 7.35 -11.53 -8.79
N THR A 113 8.37 -12.19 -8.23
CA THR A 113 9.25 -13.09 -9.01
C THR A 113 8.63 -14.46 -9.28
N GLN A 114 7.56 -14.81 -8.58
CA GLN A 114 6.79 -16.02 -8.85
C GLN A 114 5.75 -15.75 -9.95
N GLU A 115 6.21 -15.40 -11.14
CA GLU A 115 5.29 -15.35 -12.29
C GLU A 115 4.65 -16.75 -12.44
N PRO A 116 3.32 -16.86 -12.34
CA PRO A 116 2.67 -18.05 -12.86
C PRO A 116 3.09 -18.14 -14.32
N SER A 117 3.67 -19.28 -14.73
CA SER A 117 4.16 -19.41 -16.11
C SER A 117 3.05 -18.88 -17.04
N ARG A 118 3.39 -18.02 -17.99
CA ARG A 118 2.40 -17.45 -18.93
C ARG A 118 1.47 -18.53 -19.49
N ALA A 119 1.98 -19.76 -19.61
CA ALA A 119 1.20 -20.93 -20.01
C ALA A 119 0.07 -21.28 -19.03
N SER A 120 0.27 -21.16 -17.71
CA SER A 120 -0.79 -21.47 -16.73
C SER A 120 -1.85 -20.37 -16.64
N VAL A 121 -1.47 -19.11 -16.83
CA VAL A 121 -2.42 -17.98 -16.89
C VAL A 121 -3.23 -18.03 -18.17
N THR A 122 -2.60 -18.34 -19.32
CA THR A 122 -3.29 -18.48 -20.58
C THR A 122 -4.26 -19.67 -20.57
N ALA A 123 -3.87 -20.78 -19.99
CA ALA A 123 -4.74 -21.94 -19.81
C ALA A 123 -5.93 -21.64 -18.87
N ALA A 124 -5.68 -20.98 -17.74
CA ALA A 124 -6.74 -20.58 -16.81
C ALA A 124 -7.66 -19.51 -17.41
N GLY A 125 -7.14 -18.55 -18.15
CA GLY A 125 -7.92 -17.54 -18.86
C GLY A 125 -8.77 -18.12 -19.99
N ALA A 126 -8.24 -19.11 -20.72
CA ALA A 126 -9.00 -19.80 -21.76
C ALA A 126 -10.16 -20.64 -21.21
N THR A 127 -10.01 -21.19 -20.00
CA THR A 127 -11.06 -21.98 -19.33
C THR A 127 -12.06 -21.12 -18.55
N ALA A 128 -11.67 -19.93 -18.11
CA ALA A 128 -12.51 -19.05 -17.29
C ALA A 128 -13.37 -18.06 -18.09
N GLY A 129 -13.19 -17.98 -19.41
CA GLY A 129 -13.99 -17.09 -20.27
C GLY A 129 -13.86 -15.59 -19.91
N PHE A 130 -12.75 -15.16 -19.31
CA PHE A 130 -12.52 -13.76 -18.99
C PHE A 130 -12.26 -12.95 -20.28
N PRO A 131 -13.08 -11.93 -20.56
CA PRO A 131 -13.03 -11.19 -21.84
C PRO A 131 -11.87 -10.15 -21.92
N TYR A 132 -10.89 -10.19 -21.00
CA TYR A 132 -9.80 -9.24 -20.99
C TYR A 132 -8.51 -9.89 -21.49
N SER A 133 -8.38 -10.04 -22.79
CA SER A 133 -7.07 -10.12 -23.44
C SER A 133 -6.51 -8.70 -23.52
N VAL A 134 -5.58 -8.36 -22.65
CA VAL A 134 -4.76 -7.15 -22.80
C VAL A 134 -3.76 -7.43 -23.91
N PRO A 135 -3.62 -6.56 -24.93
CA PRO A 135 -2.66 -6.69 -26.01
C PRO A 135 -1.22 -6.65 -25.52
#